data_432e127dec597f2a442b062afe42813f
#
_entry.id   432e127dec597f2a442b062afe42813f
#
_cell.length_a   1.000
_cell.length_b   1.000
_cell.length_c   1.000
_cell.angle_alpha   90.00
_cell.angle_beta   90.00
_cell.angle_gamma   90.00
#
_symmetry.space_group_name_H-M   'P 1'
#
loop_
_entity.id
_entity.type
_entity.pdbx_description
1 polymer ?
#
loop_
_entity_poly.entity_id
_entity_poly.type
_entity_poly.pdbx_seq_one_letter_code
_entity_poly.pdbx_strand_id
1 'polypeptide(L)'
;MQLNGRGIFVQLYTKTGDKGYTSLIGGEKVRKDANRVDAYGTMDELNSLIGYIVSQLEERDSSLKGELIEIQQNLFDCGTDLATPHGKGTYKVTKEMVQNLEMSIDGYADKAPEILSFVLPGGHPTASLLHMARTVVRRAERSIVSLSFEETVNQYVAVYMNRLSDYFFAVARAVNNRYNVKEILYERGGKVFHPELKKEDLN
;
A
#
# COMPACT_ATOMS: atom_id res chain seq x y z
N MET A 1 25.53 42.67 -7.84
CA MET A 1 24.74 41.70 -8.63
C MET A 1 23.47 41.42 -7.82
N GLN A 2 22.36 42.12 -8.12
CA GLN A 2 21.12 42.01 -7.39
C GLN A 2 20.39 40.74 -7.87
N LEU A 3 20.22 39.78 -6.99
CA LEU A 3 19.34 38.62 -7.21
C LEU A 3 17.88 39.10 -7.13
N ASN A 4 17.23 39.27 -8.27
CA ASN A 4 15.78 39.46 -8.33
C ASN A 4 15.08 38.19 -7.88
N GLY A 5 14.74 38.10 -6.60
CA GLY A 5 13.95 37.06 -6.02
C GLY A 5 12.49 37.11 -6.48
N ARG A 6 12.18 36.58 -7.66
CA ARG A 6 10.82 36.15 -7.97
C ARG A 6 10.64 34.75 -7.31
N GLY A 7 10.12 34.75 -6.08
CA GLY A 7 9.65 33.54 -5.47
C GLY A 7 8.64 32.86 -6.41
N ILE A 8 8.84 31.58 -6.69
CA ILE A 8 7.85 30.78 -7.41
C ILE A 8 6.62 30.70 -6.49
N PHE A 9 5.58 31.47 -6.83
CA PHE A 9 4.31 31.44 -6.09
C PHE A 9 3.55 30.20 -6.53
N VAL A 10 3.65 29.12 -5.73
CA VAL A 10 2.89 27.89 -5.97
C VAL A 10 1.46 28.14 -5.46
N GLN A 11 0.51 28.28 -6.37
CA GLN A 11 -0.89 28.39 -6.01
C GLN A 11 -1.42 27.00 -5.62
N LEU A 12 -1.68 26.80 -4.33
CA LEU A 12 -2.14 25.50 -3.78
C LEU A 12 -3.60 25.19 -4.11
N TYR A 13 -4.41 26.19 -4.42
CA TYR A 13 -5.83 25.98 -4.77
C TYR A 13 -6.14 26.63 -6.13
N THR A 14 -6.90 25.90 -6.95
CA THR A 14 -7.30 26.35 -8.30
C THR A 14 -8.79 26.66 -8.40
N LYS A 15 -9.58 26.31 -7.40
CA LYS A 15 -11.07 26.41 -7.35
C LYS A 15 -11.79 25.64 -8.47
N THR A 16 -11.07 24.92 -9.32
CA THR A 16 -11.67 24.17 -10.45
C THR A 16 -12.51 22.98 -10.00
N GLY A 17 -12.24 22.48 -8.77
CA GLY A 17 -12.91 21.32 -8.17
C GLY A 17 -14.17 21.65 -7.33
N ASP A 18 -14.52 22.92 -7.16
CA ASP A 18 -15.60 23.36 -6.23
C ASP A 18 -16.99 22.87 -6.65
N LYS A 19 -17.16 22.53 -7.92
CA LYS A 19 -18.43 22.01 -8.48
C LYS A 19 -18.52 20.48 -8.47
N GLY A 20 -17.67 19.78 -7.71
CA GLY A 20 -17.71 18.31 -7.57
C GLY A 20 -17.04 17.54 -8.72
N TYR A 21 -16.24 18.19 -9.54
CA TYR A 21 -15.48 17.57 -10.62
C TYR A 21 -13.98 17.65 -10.36
N THR A 22 -13.24 16.70 -10.93
CA THR A 22 -11.77 16.70 -10.99
C THR A 22 -11.31 16.34 -12.40
N SER A 23 -10.02 16.53 -12.69
CA SER A 23 -9.44 16.12 -13.97
C SER A 23 -8.50 14.95 -13.78
N LEU A 24 -8.62 13.94 -14.62
CA LEU A 24 -7.68 12.83 -14.75
C LEU A 24 -6.43 13.26 -15.51
N ILE A 25 -5.41 12.40 -15.51
CA ILE A 25 -4.26 12.57 -16.38
C ILE A 25 -4.74 12.49 -17.84
N GLY A 26 -4.33 13.46 -18.66
CA GLY A 26 -4.87 13.65 -20.03
C GLY A 26 -6.04 14.62 -20.14
N GLY A 27 -6.49 15.21 -19.01
CA GLY A 27 -7.43 16.34 -18.97
C GLY A 27 -8.91 15.98 -19.01
N GLU A 28 -9.26 14.69 -19.02
CA GLU A 28 -10.63 14.26 -18.91
C GLU A 28 -11.24 14.66 -17.56
N LYS A 29 -12.44 15.28 -17.60
CA LYS A 29 -13.17 15.67 -16.39
C LYS A 29 -14.10 14.56 -15.94
N VAL A 30 -13.95 14.17 -14.67
CA VAL A 30 -14.81 13.17 -14.02
C VAL A 30 -15.40 13.74 -12.72
N ARG A 31 -16.46 13.13 -12.23
CA ARG A 31 -17.01 13.45 -10.92
C ARG A 31 -16.05 13.00 -9.83
N LYS A 32 -15.99 13.74 -8.72
CA LYS A 32 -15.12 13.38 -7.58
C LYS A 32 -15.55 12.08 -6.88
N ASP A 33 -16.79 11.64 -7.07
CA ASP A 33 -17.34 10.38 -6.56
C ASP A 33 -17.27 9.23 -7.57
N ALA A 34 -16.51 9.36 -8.67
CA ALA A 34 -16.28 8.27 -9.61
C ALA A 34 -15.37 7.20 -8.99
N ASN A 35 -15.61 5.91 -9.34
CA ASN A 35 -14.87 4.75 -8.82
C ASN A 35 -13.35 4.90 -8.98
N ARG A 36 -12.91 5.50 -10.07
CA ARG A 36 -11.49 5.79 -10.34
C ARG A 36 -10.91 6.80 -9.34
N VAL A 37 -11.67 7.83 -8.97
CA VAL A 37 -11.26 8.85 -7.99
C VAL A 37 -11.21 8.24 -6.59
N ASP A 38 -12.19 7.40 -6.24
CA ASP A 38 -12.23 6.68 -4.97
C ASP A 38 -11.02 5.73 -4.83
N ALA A 39 -10.66 5.01 -5.90
CA ALA A 39 -9.54 4.08 -5.89
C ALA A 39 -8.21 4.79 -5.58
N TYR A 40 -7.85 5.84 -6.30
CA TYR A 40 -6.60 6.55 -6.00
C TYR A 40 -6.68 7.41 -4.74
N GLY A 41 -7.87 7.85 -4.33
CA GLY A 41 -8.08 8.55 -3.05
C GLY A 41 -7.79 7.64 -1.84
N THR A 42 -8.21 6.39 -1.89
CA THR A 42 -7.89 5.39 -0.85
C THR A 42 -6.39 5.07 -0.81
N MET A 43 -5.70 5.12 -1.95
CA MET A 43 -4.23 5.00 -1.97
C MET A 43 -3.53 6.17 -1.30
N ASP A 44 -4.03 7.40 -1.47
CA ASP A 44 -3.48 8.58 -0.81
C ASP A 44 -3.66 8.50 0.72
N GLU A 45 -4.80 7.99 1.20
CA GLU A 45 -5.02 7.68 2.61
C GLU A 45 -3.98 6.67 3.14
N LEU A 46 -3.76 5.57 2.40
CA LEU A 46 -2.75 4.58 2.75
C LEU A 46 -1.36 5.20 2.81
N ASN A 47 -1.00 5.99 1.81
CA ASN A 47 0.30 6.65 1.73
C ASN A 47 0.55 7.58 2.92
N SER A 48 -0.48 8.34 3.32
CA SER A 48 -0.44 9.19 4.51
C SER A 48 -0.27 8.38 5.80
N LEU A 49 -0.95 7.24 5.92
CA LEU A 49 -0.80 6.32 7.05
C LEU A 49 0.62 5.74 7.11
N ILE A 50 1.21 5.36 5.98
CA ILE A 50 2.60 4.89 5.93
C ILE A 50 3.56 6.01 6.38
N GLY A 51 3.34 7.24 5.96
CA GLY A 51 4.11 8.39 6.42
C GLY A 51 4.06 8.55 7.95
N TYR A 52 2.89 8.34 8.55
CA TYR A 52 2.75 8.31 10.00
C TYR A 52 3.54 7.15 10.63
N ILE A 53 3.45 5.93 10.09
CA ILE A 53 4.25 4.78 10.56
C ILE A 53 5.74 5.12 10.51
N VAL A 54 6.23 5.64 9.40
CA VAL A 54 7.64 6.04 9.22
C VAL A 54 8.09 7.04 10.30
N SER A 55 7.22 7.98 10.70
CA SER A 55 7.51 8.96 11.75
C SER A 55 7.62 8.36 13.16
N GLN A 56 7.05 7.16 13.37
CA GLN A 56 7.06 6.45 14.66
C GLN A 56 8.19 5.41 14.77
N LEU A 57 8.95 5.17 13.68
CA LEU A 57 10.03 4.19 13.68
C LEU A 57 11.25 4.70 14.44
N GLU A 58 11.85 3.80 15.23
CA GLU A 58 13.10 4.03 15.94
C GLU A 58 14.30 3.89 14.99
N GLU A 59 15.47 4.35 15.42
CA GLU A 59 16.72 4.28 14.64
C GLU A 59 17.09 2.83 14.27
N ARG A 60 16.82 1.88 15.16
CA ARG A 60 17.03 0.43 14.92
C ARG A 60 16.15 -0.16 13.80
N ASP A 61 15.12 0.56 13.38
CA ASP A 61 14.22 0.18 12.28
C ASP A 61 14.56 0.90 10.97
N SER A 62 15.77 1.41 10.82
CA SER A 62 16.21 2.21 9.66
C SER A 62 16.02 1.49 8.32
N SER A 63 16.24 0.16 8.26
CA SER A 63 15.96 -0.64 7.06
C SER A 63 14.48 -0.62 6.70
N LEU A 64 13.59 -0.88 7.67
CA LEU A 64 12.14 -0.83 7.46
C LEU A 64 11.70 0.57 7.05
N LYS A 65 12.31 1.62 7.62
CA LYS A 65 12.03 3.00 7.23
C LYS A 65 12.33 3.24 5.75
N GLY A 66 13.47 2.77 5.26
CA GLY A 66 13.83 2.87 3.84
C GLY A 66 12.83 2.15 2.93
N GLU A 67 12.45 0.92 3.29
CA GLU A 67 11.48 0.12 2.54
C GLU A 67 10.09 0.81 2.49
N LEU A 68 9.61 1.36 3.61
CA LEU A 68 8.33 2.04 3.66
C LEU A 68 8.31 3.33 2.84
N ILE A 69 9.43 4.08 2.80
CA ILE A 69 9.57 5.26 1.93
C ILE A 69 9.52 4.83 0.45
N GLU A 70 10.17 3.74 0.08
CA GLU A 70 10.10 3.20 -1.29
C GLU A 70 8.66 2.77 -1.64
N ILE A 71 7.94 2.12 -0.72
CA ILE A 71 6.53 1.79 -0.90
C ILE A 71 5.68 3.05 -1.10
N GLN A 72 5.97 4.16 -0.41
CA GLN A 72 5.29 5.42 -0.62
C GLN A 72 5.50 5.96 -2.06
N GLN A 73 6.70 5.84 -2.62
CA GLN A 73 6.97 6.20 -4.02
C GLN A 73 6.15 5.30 -4.97
N ASN A 74 6.17 4.00 -4.72
CA ASN A 74 5.42 3.02 -5.51
C ASN A 74 3.90 3.27 -5.46
N LEU A 75 3.36 3.72 -4.34
CA LEU A 75 1.94 4.10 -4.22
C LEU A 75 1.61 5.36 -5.04
N PHE A 76 2.52 6.33 -5.15
CA PHE A 76 2.35 7.45 -6.08
C PHE A 76 2.32 6.98 -7.54
N ASP A 77 3.14 6.00 -7.90
CA ASP A 77 3.13 5.40 -9.23
C ASP A 77 1.83 4.61 -9.48
N CYS A 78 1.35 3.85 -8.50
CA CYS A 78 0.03 3.20 -8.55
C CYS A 78 -1.10 4.23 -8.75
N GLY A 79 -1.10 5.31 -7.96
CA GLY A 79 -2.08 6.40 -8.09
C GLY A 79 -2.02 7.08 -9.44
N THR A 80 -0.82 7.29 -10.00
CA THR A 80 -0.61 7.83 -11.35
C THR A 80 -1.23 6.91 -12.40
N ASP A 81 -0.98 5.59 -12.31
CA ASP A 81 -1.53 4.62 -13.26
C ASP A 81 -3.05 4.57 -13.20
N LEU A 82 -3.64 4.63 -12.01
CA LEU A 82 -5.09 4.70 -11.84
C LEU A 82 -5.68 6.03 -12.36
N ALA A 83 -4.98 7.14 -12.17
CA ALA A 83 -5.42 8.44 -12.69
C ALA A 83 -5.22 8.59 -14.20
N THR A 84 -4.57 7.61 -14.86
CA THR A 84 -4.29 7.61 -16.30
C THR A 84 -5.28 6.69 -17.02
N PRO A 85 -6.26 7.22 -17.78
CA PRO A 85 -7.13 6.40 -18.60
C PRO A 85 -6.34 5.59 -19.64
N HIS A 86 -6.86 4.42 -20.02
CA HIS A 86 -6.20 3.55 -20.98
C HIS A 86 -5.85 4.28 -22.29
N GLY A 87 -4.60 4.12 -22.74
CA GLY A 87 -4.09 4.78 -23.97
C GLY A 87 -3.74 6.26 -23.82
N LYS A 88 -3.86 6.86 -22.61
CA LYS A 88 -3.53 8.28 -22.36
C LYS A 88 -2.15 8.50 -21.74
N GLY A 89 -1.37 7.45 -21.51
CA GLY A 89 -0.03 7.53 -20.97
C GLY A 89 0.63 6.16 -20.86
N THR A 90 1.87 6.17 -20.31
CA THR A 90 2.63 4.96 -20.03
C THR A 90 2.44 4.58 -18.57
N TYR A 91 2.14 3.32 -18.32
CA TYR A 91 2.04 2.78 -16.96
C TYR A 91 3.43 2.65 -16.32
N LYS A 92 3.48 2.90 -15.02
CA LYS A 92 4.71 2.90 -14.21
C LYS A 92 4.87 1.63 -13.39
N VAL A 93 3.76 1.09 -12.89
CA VAL A 93 3.79 -0.12 -12.05
C VAL A 93 4.07 -1.33 -12.92
N THR A 94 5.07 -2.12 -12.54
CA THR A 94 5.59 -3.24 -13.33
C THR A 94 5.53 -4.56 -12.56
N LYS A 95 5.70 -5.66 -13.28
CA LYS A 95 5.83 -6.99 -12.67
C LYS A 95 7.02 -7.08 -11.73
N GLU A 96 8.11 -6.39 -12.04
CA GLU A 96 9.32 -6.38 -11.21
C GLU A 96 9.06 -5.78 -9.82
N MET A 97 8.28 -4.69 -9.74
CA MET A 97 7.88 -4.11 -8.45
C MET A 97 7.11 -5.12 -7.59
N VAL A 98 6.24 -5.93 -8.20
CA VAL A 98 5.54 -7.01 -7.50
C VAL A 98 6.51 -8.07 -6.99
N GLN A 99 7.44 -8.52 -7.82
CA GLN A 99 8.43 -9.52 -7.47
C GLN A 99 9.36 -9.06 -6.33
N ASN A 100 9.78 -7.80 -6.35
CA ASN A 100 10.57 -7.21 -5.27
C ASN A 100 9.82 -7.22 -3.93
N LEU A 101 8.52 -6.93 -3.97
CA LEU A 101 7.66 -6.99 -2.79
C LEU A 101 7.50 -8.43 -2.27
N GLU A 102 7.36 -9.42 -3.16
CA GLU A 102 7.30 -10.84 -2.82
C GLU A 102 8.59 -11.32 -2.13
N MET A 103 9.76 -10.91 -2.62
CA MET A 103 11.04 -11.20 -1.96
C MET A 103 11.11 -10.59 -0.55
N SER A 104 10.61 -9.38 -0.36
CA SER A 104 10.55 -8.74 0.95
C SER A 104 9.61 -9.49 1.90
N ILE A 105 8.45 -9.95 1.42
CA ILE A 105 7.50 -10.76 2.20
C ILE A 105 8.17 -12.03 2.72
N ASP A 106 8.82 -12.79 1.84
CA ASP A 106 9.54 -14.01 2.21
C ASP A 106 10.60 -13.72 3.30
N GLY A 107 11.40 -12.67 3.11
CA GLY A 107 12.41 -12.27 4.08
C GLY A 107 11.88 -11.82 5.44
N TYR A 108 10.67 -11.29 5.52
CA TYR A 108 10.02 -10.97 6.79
C TYR A 108 9.29 -12.17 7.39
N ALA A 109 8.71 -13.06 6.60
CA ALA A 109 8.08 -14.27 7.07
C ALA A 109 9.08 -15.16 7.84
N ASP A 110 10.32 -15.27 7.35
CA ASP A 110 11.40 -16.01 7.99
C ASP A 110 11.83 -15.41 9.36
N LYS A 111 11.52 -14.14 9.61
CA LYS A 111 11.85 -13.43 10.86
C LYS A 111 10.79 -13.55 11.95
N ALA A 112 9.68 -14.22 11.69
CA ALA A 112 8.59 -14.42 12.65
C ALA A 112 8.40 -15.91 12.95
N PRO A 113 7.89 -16.28 14.13
CA PRO A 113 7.57 -17.68 14.44
C PRO A 113 6.57 -18.27 13.44
N GLU A 114 6.62 -19.58 13.24
CA GLU A 114 5.63 -20.27 12.42
C GLU A 114 4.20 -20.00 12.93
N ILE A 115 3.26 -19.85 12.02
CA ILE A 115 1.86 -19.55 12.33
C ILE A 115 0.97 -20.70 11.91
N LEU A 116 0.19 -21.23 12.87
CA LEU A 116 -0.78 -22.30 12.63
C LEU A 116 -2.24 -21.83 12.74
N SER A 117 -2.46 -20.65 13.33
CA SER A 117 -3.77 -20.08 13.58
C SER A 117 -3.77 -18.60 13.26
N PHE A 118 -4.94 -17.99 13.07
CA PHE A 118 -5.04 -16.55 12.91
C PHE A 118 -4.49 -15.81 14.12
N VAL A 119 -3.78 -14.71 13.86
CA VAL A 119 -3.28 -13.79 14.87
C VAL A 119 -4.23 -12.62 14.99
N LEU A 120 -4.57 -12.22 16.22
CA LEU A 120 -5.31 -10.99 16.45
C LEU A 120 -4.42 -9.79 16.12
N PRO A 121 -4.90 -8.84 15.31
CA PRO A 121 -4.14 -7.63 14.96
C PRO A 121 -3.79 -6.83 16.21
N GLY A 122 -2.50 -6.60 16.46
CA GLY A 122 -2.05 -5.89 17.66
C GLY A 122 -0.59 -6.18 18.00
N GLY A 123 -0.23 -5.88 19.25
CA GLY A 123 1.11 -6.06 19.79
C GLY A 123 1.86 -4.75 19.93
N HIS A 124 3.10 -4.67 19.46
CA HIS A 124 3.89 -3.43 19.47
C HIS A 124 3.13 -2.31 18.71
N PRO A 125 3.23 -1.03 19.14
CA PRO A 125 2.53 0.07 18.47
C PRO A 125 2.77 0.12 16.96
N THR A 126 4.01 -0.06 16.52
CA THR A 126 4.36 -0.12 15.08
C THR A 126 3.67 -1.31 14.39
N ALA A 127 3.63 -2.50 15.02
CA ALA A 127 2.94 -3.66 14.46
C ALA A 127 1.43 -3.41 14.33
N SER A 128 0.83 -2.78 15.32
CA SER A 128 -0.60 -2.40 15.29
C SER A 128 -0.91 -1.43 14.16
N LEU A 129 -0.05 -0.44 13.91
CA LEU A 129 -0.19 0.49 12.78
C LEU A 129 -0.01 -0.20 11.42
N LEU A 130 0.94 -1.16 11.31
CA LEU A 130 1.11 -1.98 10.11
C LEU A 130 -0.13 -2.85 9.84
N HIS A 131 -0.77 -3.39 10.87
CA HIS A 131 -2.06 -4.08 10.71
C HIS A 131 -3.18 -3.14 10.24
N MET A 132 -3.20 -1.88 10.69
CA MET A 132 -4.13 -0.87 10.16
C MET A 132 -3.84 -0.60 8.69
N ALA A 133 -2.58 -0.36 8.30
CA ALA A 133 -2.18 -0.19 6.91
C ALA A 133 -2.63 -1.37 6.05
N ARG A 134 -2.44 -2.61 6.51
CA ARG A 134 -2.94 -3.83 5.85
C ARG A 134 -4.44 -3.76 5.55
N THR A 135 -5.26 -3.27 6.47
CA THR A 135 -6.72 -3.18 6.25
C THR A 135 -7.09 -2.08 5.26
N VAL A 136 -6.37 -0.96 5.25
CA VAL A 136 -6.55 0.12 4.27
C VAL A 136 -6.14 -0.35 2.87
N VAL A 137 -5.00 -1.07 2.74
CA VAL A 137 -4.59 -1.72 1.47
C VAL A 137 -5.71 -2.59 0.91
N ARG A 138 -6.29 -3.47 1.73
CA ARG A 138 -7.38 -4.36 1.31
C ARG A 138 -8.63 -3.60 0.89
N ARG A 139 -8.89 -2.42 1.47
CA ARG A 139 -9.97 -1.53 1.02
C ARG A 139 -9.64 -0.94 -0.34
N ALA A 140 -8.43 -0.41 -0.54
CA ALA A 140 -7.96 0.11 -1.82
C ALA A 140 -8.00 -0.96 -2.91
N GLU A 141 -7.51 -2.16 -2.62
CA GLU A 141 -7.57 -3.31 -3.55
C GLU A 141 -9.00 -3.56 -4.04
N ARG A 142 -9.99 -3.60 -3.14
CA ARG A 142 -11.39 -3.81 -3.55
C ARG A 142 -11.92 -2.70 -4.46
N SER A 143 -11.58 -1.42 -4.19
CA SER A 143 -11.94 -0.30 -5.07
C SER A 143 -11.30 -0.44 -6.46
N ILE A 144 -10.04 -0.87 -6.53
CA ILE A 144 -9.33 -1.11 -7.79
C ILE A 144 -9.95 -2.29 -8.56
N VAL A 145 -10.29 -3.37 -7.86
CA VAL A 145 -10.98 -4.53 -8.47
C VAL A 145 -12.32 -4.08 -9.05
N SER A 146 -13.14 -3.32 -8.31
CA SER A 146 -14.40 -2.79 -8.84
C SER A 146 -14.18 -1.96 -10.09
N LEU A 147 -13.19 -1.06 -10.08
CA LEU A 147 -12.82 -0.25 -11.24
C LEU A 147 -12.38 -1.12 -12.44
N SER A 148 -11.64 -2.20 -12.20
CA SER A 148 -11.13 -3.07 -13.27
C SER A 148 -12.22 -3.84 -14.02
N PHE A 149 -13.41 -3.99 -13.44
CA PHE A 149 -14.57 -4.55 -14.15
C PHE A 149 -15.29 -3.52 -15.04
N GLU A 150 -15.06 -2.24 -14.82
CA GLU A 150 -15.71 -1.15 -15.56
C GLU A 150 -14.78 -0.56 -16.60
N GLU A 151 -13.49 -0.49 -16.28
CA GLU A 151 -12.49 0.20 -17.10
C GLU A 151 -11.19 -0.58 -17.18
N THR A 152 -10.46 -0.42 -18.28
CA THR A 152 -9.11 -0.97 -18.39
C THR A 152 -8.14 -0.19 -17.54
N VAL A 153 -7.47 -0.87 -16.60
CA VAL A 153 -6.43 -0.35 -15.72
C VAL A 153 -5.16 -1.19 -15.84
N ASN A 154 -4.04 -0.68 -15.34
CA ASN A 154 -2.84 -1.48 -15.24
C ASN A 154 -3.06 -2.65 -14.28
N GLN A 155 -3.01 -3.89 -14.80
CA GLN A 155 -3.23 -5.11 -14.02
C GLN A 155 -2.26 -5.27 -12.83
N TYR A 156 -1.02 -4.77 -12.96
CA TYR A 156 -0.02 -4.88 -11.91
C TYR A 156 -0.33 -4.03 -10.68
N VAL A 157 -1.18 -3.01 -10.79
CA VAL A 157 -1.61 -2.21 -9.63
C VAL A 157 -2.42 -3.06 -8.65
N ALA A 158 -3.42 -3.81 -9.13
CA ALA A 158 -4.22 -4.68 -8.28
C ALA A 158 -3.37 -5.79 -7.65
N VAL A 159 -2.45 -6.40 -8.44
CA VAL A 159 -1.54 -7.44 -7.95
C VAL A 159 -0.58 -6.87 -6.89
N TYR A 160 0.00 -5.69 -7.13
CA TYR A 160 0.87 -5.02 -6.16
C TYR A 160 0.14 -4.74 -4.84
N MET A 161 -1.09 -4.22 -4.90
CA MET A 161 -1.89 -3.96 -3.70
C MET A 161 -2.23 -5.24 -2.93
N ASN A 162 -2.56 -6.32 -3.62
CA ASN A 162 -2.78 -7.61 -2.99
C ASN A 162 -1.52 -8.06 -2.21
N ARG A 163 -0.35 -8.07 -2.84
CA ARG A 163 0.93 -8.40 -2.18
C ARG A 163 1.30 -7.44 -1.07
N LEU A 164 0.97 -6.15 -1.21
CA LEU A 164 1.25 -5.16 -0.17
C LEU A 164 0.48 -5.46 1.12
N SER A 165 -0.72 -6.06 1.03
CA SER A 165 -1.44 -6.51 2.22
C SER A 165 -0.70 -7.64 2.95
N ASP A 166 -0.10 -8.57 2.21
CA ASP A 166 0.69 -9.68 2.78
C ASP A 166 2.02 -9.17 3.36
N TYR A 167 2.65 -8.19 2.69
CA TYR A 167 3.83 -7.50 3.20
C TYR A 167 3.58 -6.88 4.57
N PHE A 168 2.52 -6.08 4.72
CA PHE A 168 2.22 -5.46 6.02
C PHE A 168 1.93 -6.50 7.10
N PHE A 169 1.32 -7.62 6.76
CA PHE A 169 1.11 -8.70 7.71
C PHE A 169 2.43 -9.33 8.15
N ALA A 170 3.31 -9.67 7.22
CA ALA A 170 4.61 -10.27 7.50
C ALA A 170 5.50 -9.33 8.34
N VAL A 171 5.55 -8.03 7.96
CA VAL A 171 6.34 -7.02 8.69
C VAL A 171 5.78 -6.79 10.09
N ALA A 172 4.46 -6.73 10.29
CA ALA A 172 3.86 -6.55 11.61
C ALA A 172 4.27 -7.67 12.56
N ARG A 173 4.26 -8.92 12.10
CA ARG A 173 4.69 -10.09 12.86
C ARG A 173 6.20 -10.05 13.17
N ALA A 174 7.02 -9.71 12.17
CA ALA A 174 8.46 -9.58 12.35
C ALA A 174 8.80 -8.46 13.37
N VAL A 175 8.06 -7.36 13.36
CA VAL A 175 8.18 -6.28 14.36
C VAL A 175 7.83 -6.80 15.75
N ASN A 176 6.69 -7.49 15.93
CA ASN A 176 6.32 -8.09 17.20
C ASN A 176 7.44 -9.02 17.72
N ASN A 177 7.96 -9.89 16.88
CA ASN A 177 9.06 -10.79 17.25
C ASN A 177 10.34 -10.02 17.64
N ARG A 178 10.73 -9.01 16.86
CA ARG A 178 11.92 -8.17 17.13
C ARG A 178 11.83 -7.45 18.49
N TYR A 179 10.64 -7.02 18.87
CA TYR A 179 10.40 -6.32 20.13
C TYR A 179 9.99 -7.26 21.26
N ASN A 180 10.08 -8.60 21.05
CA ASN A 180 9.68 -9.63 22.02
C ASN A 180 8.23 -9.47 22.53
N VAL A 181 7.34 -9.00 21.67
CA VAL A 181 5.91 -8.92 21.94
C VAL A 181 5.23 -10.18 21.46
N LYS A 182 4.64 -10.94 22.39
CA LYS A 182 3.92 -12.18 22.07
C LYS A 182 2.61 -11.86 21.33
N GLU A 183 2.42 -12.50 20.17
CA GLU A 183 1.18 -12.40 19.42
C GLU A 183 0.05 -13.16 20.13
N ILE A 184 -1.15 -12.61 20.09
CA ILE A 184 -2.36 -13.25 20.60
C ILE A 184 -3.02 -14.02 19.46
N LEU A 185 -3.17 -15.32 19.63
CA LEU A 185 -3.80 -16.18 18.64
C LEU A 185 -5.34 -16.12 18.77
N TYR A 186 -6.02 -16.31 17.65
CA TYR A 186 -7.47 -16.46 17.64
C TYR A 186 -7.86 -17.87 18.10
N GLU A 187 -8.33 -17.99 19.35
CA GLU A 187 -8.58 -19.26 20.01
C GLU A 187 -9.84 -19.99 19.52
N ARG A 188 -10.80 -19.26 18.93
CA ARG A 188 -12.09 -19.81 18.47
C ARG A 188 -12.03 -20.38 17.05
N GLY A 189 -10.89 -20.24 16.36
CA GLY A 189 -10.62 -20.78 15.03
C GLY A 189 -9.85 -22.09 15.10
N GLY A 190 -10.07 -22.98 14.13
CA GLY A 190 -9.23 -24.17 13.94
C GLY A 190 -7.86 -23.80 13.35
N LYS A 191 -7.03 -24.82 13.04
CA LYS A 191 -5.83 -24.65 12.23
C LYS A 191 -6.22 -24.15 10.84
N VAL A 192 -5.65 -23.04 10.42
CA VAL A 192 -5.97 -22.36 9.14
C VAL A 192 -4.81 -22.47 8.16
N PHE A 193 -3.59 -22.62 8.66
CA PHE A 193 -2.40 -22.76 7.88
C PHE A 193 -1.92 -24.21 7.95
N HIS A 194 -1.62 -24.77 6.80
CA HIS A 194 -1.17 -26.14 6.61
C HIS A 194 0.30 -26.11 6.18
N PRO A 195 1.26 -26.18 7.14
CA PRO A 195 2.70 -26.11 6.84
C PRO A 195 3.19 -27.31 6.02
N GLU A 196 2.37 -28.38 5.94
CA GLU A 196 2.62 -29.53 5.07
C GLU A 196 2.43 -29.25 3.58
N LEU A 197 1.72 -28.18 3.20
CA LEU A 197 1.59 -27.77 1.80
C LEU A 197 2.84 -26.96 1.39
N LYS A 198 3.72 -27.59 0.61
CA LYS A 198 4.91 -26.91 0.08
C LYS A 198 4.53 -25.94 -1.04
N LYS A 199 5.36 -24.91 -1.25
CA LYS A 199 5.22 -23.94 -2.36
C LYS A 199 5.09 -24.64 -3.75
N GLU A 200 5.62 -25.85 -3.88
CA GLU A 200 5.57 -26.68 -5.09
C GLU A 200 4.17 -27.22 -5.41
N ASP A 201 3.27 -27.28 -4.41
CA ASP A 201 1.91 -27.79 -4.55
C ASP A 201 0.88 -26.70 -4.95
N LEU A 202 1.32 -25.46 -5.13
CA LEU A 202 0.48 -24.29 -5.40
C LEU A 202 0.55 -23.76 -6.86
N ASN A 203 1.19 -24.52 -7.77
CA ASN A 203 1.28 -24.18 -9.20
C ASN A 203 0.28 -24.95 -10.06
#